data_68363d54a43e811ad3f064fb8ba92cee
#
_entry.id   68363d54a43e811ad3f064fb8ba92cee
#
_cell.length_a   1.000
_cell.length_b   1.000
_cell.length_c   1.000
_cell.angle_alpha   90.00
_cell.angle_beta   90.00
_cell.angle_gamma   90.00
#
_symmetry.space_group_name_H-M   'P 1'
#
loop_
_entity.id
_entity.type
_entity.pdbx_description
1 polymer ?
#
loop_
_entity_poly.entity_id
_entity_poly.type
_entity_poly.pdbx_seq_one_letter_code
_entity_poly.pdbx_strand_id
1 'polypeptide(L)'
;MTALSSDTGGMKPSDSISRRQFVTTSASVFGTFAIISQHKAHAVGANDKVVIGVMGLGGRGTYVATMLAGRPDVEIAYLCDVDTRRFSRARDAIEEAQGKPPKTVQDFRKMLDDKRVDAILNATPDHWHALGSIMACQAGKDVFVEKPMTHSAWEGRKMIEAAAKYKRVIQVGMQSRSCQYLRDARDYINSGKLGDVYLVRVFNMMQHPMRKKPAAETAPVPSFPPTR
;
A
#
# COMPACT_ATOMS: atom_id res chain seq x y z
N MET A 1 -22.74 -26.23 67.05
CA MET A 1 -23.59 -27.23 66.31
C MET A 1 -24.67 -26.42 65.61
N THR A 2 -24.50 -26.10 64.33
CA THR A 2 -25.55 -25.60 63.44
C THR A 2 -25.16 -25.95 62.03
N ALA A 3 -25.97 -26.76 61.40
CA ALA A 3 -25.72 -27.38 60.11
C ALA A 3 -25.81 -26.37 58.95
N LEU A 4 -24.86 -26.45 58.02
CA LEU A 4 -24.90 -25.77 56.73
C LEU A 4 -25.66 -26.66 55.74
N SER A 5 -26.80 -26.16 55.27
CA SER A 5 -27.61 -26.72 54.19
C SER A 5 -26.95 -26.41 52.83
N SER A 6 -26.61 -27.43 52.07
CA SER A 6 -26.13 -27.34 50.67
C SER A 6 -27.34 -27.27 49.75
N ASP A 7 -27.56 -26.09 49.15
CA ASP A 7 -28.55 -25.92 48.09
C ASP A 7 -27.81 -26.07 46.73
N THR A 8 -27.99 -27.20 46.06
CA THR A 8 -27.52 -27.44 44.70
C THR A 8 -28.59 -27.02 43.72
N GLY A 9 -28.56 -25.76 43.32
CA GLY A 9 -29.41 -25.23 42.26
C GLY A 9 -29.05 -25.85 40.89
N GLY A 10 -29.85 -26.78 40.45
CA GLY A 10 -29.77 -27.43 39.15
C GLY A 10 -29.99 -26.40 38.01
N MET A 11 -29.04 -26.36 37.12
CA MET A 11 -29.09 -25.58 35.90
C MET A 11 -30.16 -26.16 34.96
N LYS A 12 -31.19 -25.38 34.63
CA LYS A 12 -32.22 -25.76 33.65
C LYS A 12 -31.64 -25.79 32.25
N PRO A 13 -32.06 -26.72 31.36
CA PRO A 13 -31.53 -26.83 30.02
C PRO A 13 -32.04 -25.69 29.12
N SER A 14 -31.13 -25.05 28.44
CA SER A 14 -31.16 -24.22 27.21
C SER A 14 -32.54 -23.81 26.69
N ASP A 15 -32.85 -22.53 26.83
CA ASP A 15 -33.73 -21.82 25.90
C ASP A 15 -33.06 -21.75 24.54
N SER A 16 -33.45 -22.59 23.60
CA SER A 16 -33.03 -22.53 22.22
C SER A 16 -33.60 -21.27 21.58
N ILE A 17 -32.72 -20.33 21.24
CA ILE A 17 -33.08 -19.12 20.50
C ILE A 17 -33.75 -19.52 19.18
N SER A 18 -35.02 -19.15 18.98
CA SER A 18 -35.74 -19.45 17.76
C SER A 18 -35.10 -18.72 16.55
N ARG A 19 -35.16 -19.32 15.34
CA ARG A 19 -34.68 -18.70 14.10
C ARG A 19 -35.23 -17.28 13.91
N ARG A 20 -36.44 -17.01 14.37
CA ARG A 20 -37.06 -15.70 14.28
C ARG A 20 -36.45 -14.71 15.26
N GLN A 21 -36.10 -15.09 16.46
CA GLN A 21 -35.37 -14.26 17.43
C GLN A 21 -33.93 -13.97 16.96
N PHE A 22 -33.25 -14.96 16.37
CA PHE A 22 -31.92 -14.76 15.79
C PHE A 22 -31.95 -13.71 14.68
N VAL A 23 -32.92 -13.77 13.75
CA VAL A 23 -33.05 -12.82 12.65
C VAL A 23 -33.40 -11.41 13.14
N THR A 24 -34.32 -11.27 14.12
CA THR A 24 -34.67 -9.95 14.65
C THR A 24 -33.57 -9.32 15.50
N THR A 25 -32.82 -10.09 16.27
CA THR A 25 -31.68 -9.59 17.07
C THR A 25 -30.50 -9.20 16.16
N SER A 26 -30.26 -9.96 15.08
CA SER A 26 -29.26 -9.63 14.10
C SER A 26 -29.57 -8.35 13.31
N ALA A 27 -30.86 -8.12 12.99
CA ALA A 27 -31.27 -6.90 12.29
C ALA A 27 -31.11 -5.63 13.15
N SER A 28 -31.25 -5.72 14.48
CA SER A 28 -31.06 -4.58 15.38
C SER A 28 -29.60 -4.19 15.61
N VAL A 29 -28.66 -5.13 15.51
CA VAL A 29 -27.21 -4.87 15.63
C VAL A 29 -26.65 -4.30 14.31
N PHE A 30 -27.20 -4.68 13.16
CA PHE A 30 -26.79 -4.14 11.86
C PHE A 30 -27.27 -2.69 11.62
N GLY A 31 -28.35 -2.26 12.26
CA GLY A 31 -28.89 -0.89 12.10
C GLY A 31 -27.99 0.22 12.66
N THR A 32 -27.12 -0.09 13.63
CA THR A 32 -26.26 0.92 14.28
C THR A 32 -24.88 1.04 13.61
N PHE A 33 -24.47 0.07 12.80
CA PHE A 33 -23.21 0.12 12.03
C PHE A 33 -23.32 0.75 10.64
N ALA A 34 -24.52 1.08 10.18
CA ALA A 34 -24.77 1.60 8.83
C ALA A 34 -24.50 3.10 8.66
N ILE A 35 -24.13 3.83 9.71
CA ILE A 35 -23.94 5.30 9.65
C ILE A 35 -22.46 5.72 9.56
N ILE A 36 -21.49 4.82 9.66
CA ILE A 36 -20.05 5.18 9.70
C ILE A 36 -19.27 4.63 8.48
N SER A 37 -19.88 4.44 7.35
CA SER A 37 -19.02 4.16 6.17
C SER A 37 -19.81 4.30 4.87
N GLN A 38 -20.00 5.52 4.40
CA GLN A 38 -20.21 5.76 2.96
C GLN A 38 -18.88 5.79 2.18
N HIS A 39 -17.84 5.16 2.70
CA HIS A 39 -16.87 4.62 1.80
C HIS A 39 -17.49 3.31 1.30
N LYS A 40 -17.79 3.24 0.00
CA LYS A 40 -17.81 1.96 -0.69
C LYS A 40 -16.42 1.37 -0.48
N ALA A 41 -16.19 0.71 0.65
CA ALA A 41 -15.29 -0.39 0.65
C ALA A 41 -15.88 -1.26 -0.47
N HIS A 42 -15.22 -1.33 -1.62
CA HIS A 42 -15.35 -2.49 -2.45
C HIS A 42 -15.05 -3.61 -1.47
N ALA A 43 -16.11 -4.29 -1.02
CA ALA A 43 -15.94 -5.58 -0.40
C ALA A 43 -15.32 -6.40 -1.54
N VAL A 44 -13.99 -6.46 -1.54
CA VAL A 44 -13.25 -7.40 -2.35
C VAL A 44 -13.84 -8.72 -1.89
N GLY A 45 -14.63 -9.36 -2.74
CA GLY A 45 -15.12 -10.70 -2.48
C GLY A 45 -13.89 -11.53 -2.16
N ALA A 46 -13.99 -12.54 -1.31
CA ALA A 46 -12.85 -13.34 -0.86
C ALA A 46 -12.01 -13.93 -2.02
N ASN A 47 -12.45 -13.74 -3.25
CA ASN A 47 -11.80 -14.21 -4.50
C ASN A 47 -11.36 -13.09 -5.44
N ASP A 48 -11.61 -11.79 -5.14
CA ASP A 48 -11.24 -10.72 -6.04
C ASP A 48 -9.85 -10.21 -5.70
N LYS A 49 -8.92 -10.36 -6.64
CA LYS A 49 -7.55 -9.87 -6.49
C LYS A 49 -7.50 -8.35 -6.63
N VAL A 50 -6.67 -7.71 -5.83
CA VAL A 50 -6.28 -6.31 -6.04
C VAL A 50 -5.36 -6.23 -7.25
N VAL A 51 -5.80 -5.52 -8.29
CA VAL A 51 -5.08 -5.38 -9.56
C VAL A 51 -4.20 -4.13 -9.52
N ILE A 52 -2.89 -4.31 -9.68
CA ILE A 52 -1.89 -3.24 -9.51
C ILE A 52 -1.17 -2.94 -10.83
N GLY A 53 -1.02 -1.65 -11.11
CA GLY A 53 -0.08 -1.14 -12.10
C GLY A 53 1.19 -0.61 -11.44
N VAL A 54 2.35 -0.92 -11.99
CA VAL A 54 3.65 -0.52 -11.44
C VAL A 54 4.30 0.56 -12.31
N MET A 55 4.66 1.70 -11.71
CA MET A 55 5.43 2.78 -12.34
C MET A 55 6.86 2.80 -11.79
N GLY A 56 7.85 2.67 -12.69
CA GLY A 56 9.26 2.65 -12.35
C GLY A 56 9.77 1.25 -11.99
N LEU A 57 10.56 0.67 -12.89
CA LEU A 57 11.08 -0.69 -12.81
C LEU A 57 12.57 -0.72 -12.41
N GLY A 58 13.00 0.27 -11.63
CA GLY A 58 14.29 0.23 -10.96
C GLY A 58 14.36 -0.90 -9.94
N GLY A 59 15.52 -1.06 -9.28
CA GLY A 59 15.71 -2.13 -8.29
C GLY A 59 14.60 -2.19 -7.24
N ARG A 60 14.17 -1.01 -6.73
CA ARG A 60 13.12 -0.95 -5.70
C ARG A 60 11.73 -1.30 -6.23
N GLY A 61 11.35 -0.74 -7.40
CA GLY A 61 10.03 -1.00 -7.98
C GLY A 61 9.86 -2.48 -8.36
N THR A 62 10.86 -3.07 -9.01
CA THR A 62 10.86 -4.51 -9.33
C THR A 62 10.76 -5.35 -8.06
N TYR A 63 11.57 -5.06 -7.03
CA TYR A 63 11.56 -5.81 -5.78
C TYR A 63 10.19 -5.81 -5.09
N VAL A 64 9.58 -4.63 -4.92
CA VAL A 64 8.27 -4.52 -4.26
C VAL A 64 7.17 -5.17 -5.11
N ALA A 65 7.20 -4.99 -6.43
CA ALA A 65 6.24 -5.61 -7.33
C ALA A 65 6.32 -7.15 -7.30
N THR A 66 7.53 -7.72 -7.27
CA THR A 66 7.72 -9.19 -7.14
C THR A 66 7.21 -9.72 -5.81
N MET A 67 7.47 -9.01 -4.70
CA MET A 67 6.91 -9.39 -3.40
C MET A 67 5.38 -9.37 -3.39
N LEU A 68 4.76 -8.39 -4.03
CA LEU A 68 3.31 -8.29 -4.13
C LEU A 68 2.73 -9.37 -5.04
N ALA A 69 3.40 -9.67 -6.18
CA ALA A 69 3.00 -10.73 -7.11
C ALA A 69 2.95 -12.12 -6.47
N GLY A 70 3.77 -12.38 -5.44
CA GLY A 70 3.74 -13.64 -4.68
C GLY A 70 2.53 -13.78 -3.72
N ARG A 71 1.68 -12.76 -3.60
CA ARG A 71 0.49 -12.82 -2.75
C ARG A 71 -0.72 -13.36 -3.53
N PRO A 72 -1.53 -14.24 -2.94
CA PRO A 72 -2.68 -14.84 -3.63
C PRO A 72 -3.79 -13.83 -3.94
N ASP A 73 -3.86 -12.73 -3.18
CA ASP A 73 -4.87 -11.67 -3.27
C ASP A 73 -4.44 -10.48 -4.16
N VAL A 74 -3.32 -10.60 -4.89
CA VAL A 74 -2.77 -9.53 -5.75
C VAL A 74 -2.53 -10.03 -7.17
N GLU A 75 -2.74 -9.15 -8.16
CA GLU A 75 -2.31 -9.32 -9.55
C GLU A 75 -1.53 -8.08 -9.99
N ILE A 76 -0.30 -8.24 -10.46
CA ILE A 76 0.43 -7.19 -11.16
C ILE A 76 0.03 -7.26 -12.63
N ALA A 77 -0.82 -6.32 -13.08
CA ALA A 77 -1.36 -6.31 -14.43
C ALA A 77 -0.49 -5.52 -15.42
N TYR A 78 0.19 -4.48 -14.95
CA TYR A 78 0.99 -3.57 -15.78
C TYR A 78 2.34 -3.26 -15.17
N LEU A 79 3.34 -3.16 -16.05
CA LEU A 79 4.68 -2.65 -15.78
C LEU A 79 4.93 -1.44 -16.68
N CYS A 80 5.28 -0.31 -16.08
CA CYS A 80 5.57 0.92 -16.78
C CYS A 80 6.96 1.45 -16.45
N ASP A 81 7.78 1.66 -17.48
CA ASP A 81 9.04 2.40 -17.40
C ASP A 81 9.32 3.05 -18.74
N VAL A 82 9.98 4.21 -18.74
CA VAL A 82 10.42 4.87 -19.96
C VAL A 82 11.57 4.14 -20.64
N ASP A 83 12.37 3.41 -19.84
CA ASP A 83 13.50 2.59 -20.30
C ASP A 83 13.04 1.14 -20.54
N THR A 84 12.80 0.80 -21.80
CA THR A 84 12.34 -0.54 -22.22
C THR A 84 13.31 -1.66 -21.85
N ARG A 85 14.58 -1.37 -21.62
CA ARG A 85 15.58 -2.36 -21.20
C ARG A 85 15.29 -2.94 -19.82
N ARG A 86 14.44 -2.30 -19.01
CA ARG A 86 14.04 -2.73 -17.68
C ARG A 86 12.88 -3.73 -17.69
N PHE A 87 12.18 -3.87 -18.82
CA PHE A 87 10.97 -4.70 -18.87
C PHE A 87 11.25 -6.18 -18.69
N SER A 88 12.23 -6.75 -19.40
CA SER A 88 12.46 -8.20 -19.37
C SER A 88 12.66 -8.71 -17.95
N ARG A 89 13.65 -8.17 -17.24
CA ARG A 89 13.97 -8.56 -15.87
C ARG A 89 12.78 -8.45 -14.91
N ALA A 90 12.03 -7.35 -14.98
CA ALA A 90 10.89 -7.14 -14.09
C ALA A 90 9.73 -8.07 -14.45
N ARG A 91 9.46 -8.25 -15.75
CA ARG A 91 8.42 -9.13 -16.24
C ARG A 91 8.66 -10.58 -15.86
N ASP A 92 9.87 -11.09 -16.08
CA ASP A 92 10.22 -12.48 -15.82
C ASP A 92 10.09 -12.79 -14.31
N ALA A 93 10.59 -11.90 -13.44
CA ALA A 93 10.47 -12.07 -11.99
C ALA A 93 9.01 -12.06 -11.48
N ILE A 94 8.15 -11.26 -12.10
CA ILE A 94 6.74 -11.19 -11.73
C ILE A 94 5.96 -12.37 -12.32
N GLU A 95 6.25 -12.77 -13.55
CA GLU A 95 5.66 -13.96 -14.17
C GLU A 95 5.97 -15.22 -13.36
N GLU A 96 7.22 -15.37 -12.89
CA GLU A 96 7.62 -16.47 -12.01
C GLU A 96 6.80 -16.45 -10.70
N ALA A 97 6.58 -15.27 -10.11
CA ALA A 97 5.91 -15.14 -8.82
C ALA A 97 4.38 -15.36 -8.90
N GLN A 98 3.70 -14.89 -9.96
CA GLN A 98 2.23 -14.93 -10.09
C GLN A 98 1.71 -15.91 -11.14
N GLY A 99 2.58 -16.55 -11.93
CA GLY A 99 2.22 -17.51 -12.99
C GLY A 99 1.63 -16.88 -14.26
N LYS A 100 1.68 -15.55 -14.41
CA LYS A 100 1.12 -14.81 -15.53
C LYS A 100 1.97 -13.57 -15.83
N PRO A 101 2.34 -13.32 -17.10
CA PRO A 101 3.11 -12.13 -17.44
C PRO A 101 2.25 -10.86 -17.37
N PRO A 102 2.77 -9.77 -16.76
CA PRO A 102 2.13 -8.47 -16.82
C PRO A 102 2.31 -7.81 -18.20
N LYS A 103 1.42 -6.88 -18.55
CA LYS A 103 1.56 -6.04 -19.75
C LYS A 103 2.64 -4.98 -19.52
N THR A 104 3.44 -4.68 -20.54
CA THR A 104 4.46 -3.63 -20.48
C THR A 104 4.04 -2.40 -21.27
N VAL A 105 4.20 -1.21 -20.71
CA VAL A 105 3.87 0.08 -21.34
C VAL A 105 4.94 1.13 -21.01
N GLN A 106 5.26 2.01 -21.93
CA GLN A 106 6.14 3.14 -21.68
C GLN A 106 5.39 4.37 -21.15
N ASP A 107 4.13 4.51 -21.52
CA ASP A 107 3.26 5.59 -21.07
C ASP A 107 2.31 5.07 -19.98
N PHE A 108 2.49 5.57 -18.76
CA PHE A 108 1.71 5.13 -17.61
C PHE A 108 0.21 5.48 -17.71
N ARG A 109 -0.18 6.46 -18.52
CA ARG A 109 -1.57 6.81 -18.76
C ARG A 109 -2.37 5.63 -19.29
N LYS A 110 -1.75 4.78 -20.12
CA LYS A 110 -2.40 3.56 -20.65
C LYS A 110 -2.84 2.57 -19.58
N MET A 111 -2.14 2.50 -18.44
CA MET A 111 -2.59 1.66 -17.33
C MET A 111 -3.61 2.38 -16.44
N LEU A 112 -3.60 3.71 -16.39
CA LEU A 112 -4.62 4.47 -15.67
C LEU A 112 -5.99 4.38 -16.33
N ASP A 113 -6.04 4.25 -17.66
CA ASP A 113 -7.27 4.10 -18.43
C ASP A 113 -7.94 2.72 -18.25
N ASP A 114 -7.20 1.69 -17.82
CA ASP A 114 -7.77 0.37 -17.55
C ASP A 114 -8.56 0.36 -16.24
N LYS A 115 -9.88 0.20 -16.34
CA LYS A 115 -10.80 0.19 -15.20
C LYS A 115 -10.59 -0.96 -14.23
N ARG A 116 -9.91 -2.03 -14.66
CA ARG A 116 -9.59 -3.19 -13.81
C ARG A 116 -8.45 -2.91 -12.84
N VAL A 117 -7.60 -1.92 -13.12
CA VAL A 117 -6.52 -1.52 -12.21
C VAL A 117 -7.13 -0.80 -11.01
N ASP A 118 -6.88 -1.30 -9.81
CA ASP A 118 -7.37 -0.72 -8.55
C ASP A 118 -6.38 0.27 -7.95
N ALA A 119 -5.09 -0.05 -8.03
CA ALA A 119 -4.04 0.73 -7.39
C ALA A 119 -2.77 0.85 -8.25
N ILE A 120 -1.98 1.87 -7.96
CA ILE A 120 -0.69 2.14 -8.59
C ILE A 120 0.42 2.04 -7.54
N LEU A 121 1.43 1.21 -7.82
CA LEU A 121 2.72 1.24 -7.15
C LEU A 121 3.61 2.25 -7.88
N ASN A 122 3.85 3.42 -7.30
CA ASN A 122 4.73 4.45 -7.85
C ASN A 122 6.12 4.38 -7.21
N ALA A 123 7.07 3.79 -7.92
CA ALA A 123 8.47 3.65 -7.54
C ALA A 123 9.42 4.33 -8.55
N THR A 124 8.92 5.39 -9.18
CA THR A 124 9.69 6.26 -10.09
C THR A 124 10.75 7.07 -9.32
N PRO A 125 11.60 7.86 -9.97
CA PRO A 125 12.36 8.90 -9.28
C PRO A 125 11.43 9.92 -8.60
N ASP A 126 11.91 10.52 -7.52
CA ASP A 126 11.13 11.35 -6.59
C ASP A 126 10.39 12.53 -7.25
N HIS A 127 10.97 13.13 -8.29
CA HIS A 127 10.34 14.23 -9.05
C HIS A 127 9.11 13.78 -9.88
N TRP A 128 8.87 12.48 -10.04
CA TRP A 128 7.67 11.92 -10.66
C TRP A 128 6.63 11.41 -9.64
N HIS A 129 7.00 11.37 -8.35
CA HIS A 129 6.10 10.83 -7.32
C HIS A 129 4.79 11.59 -7.23
N ALA A 130 4.87 12.93 -7.16
CA ALA A 130 3.67 13.76 -7.03
C ALA A 130 2.78 13.69 -8.27
N LEU A 131 3.35 13.95 -9.46
CA LEU A 131 2.58 13.99 -10.71
C LEU A 131 1.90 12.63 -10.97
N GLY A 132 2.67 11.54 -10.90
CA GLY A 132 2.13 10.20 -11.14
C GLY A 132 1.02 9.81 -10.14
N SER A 133 1.18 10.16 -8.86
CA SER A 133 0.18 9.88 -7.83
C SER A 133 -1.08 10.72 -7.98
N ILE A 134 -0.95 12.02 -8.31
CA ILE A 134 -2.09 12.89 -8.57
C ILE A 134 -2.89 12.39 -9.78
N MET A 135 -2.23 12.03 -10.87
CA MET A 135 -2.92 11.49 -12.06
C MET A 135 -3.58 10.15 -11.77
N ALA A 136 -2.98 9.30 -10.94
CA ALA A 136 -3.62 8.06 -10.51
C ALA A 136 -4.89 8.33 -9.70
N CYS A 137 -4.87 9.28 -8.75
CA CYS A 137 -6.07 9.70 -8.02
C CYS A 137 -7.15 10.24 -8.94
N GLN A 138 -6.78 11.06 -9.96
CA GLN A 138 -7.71 11.57 -10.97
C GLN A 138 -8.39 10.45 -11.78
N ALA A 139 -7.64 9.38 -12.06
CA ALA A 139 -8.14 8.18 -12.73
C ALA A 139 -8.90 7.22 -11.79
N GLY A 140 -9.11 7.60 -10.53
CA GLY A 140 -9.85 6.81 -9.54
C GLY A 140 -9.06 5.63 -8.97
N LYS A 141 -7.70 5.66 -9.04
CA LYS A 141 -6.83 4.62 -8.51
C LYS A 141 -6.26 5.04 -7.15
N ASP A 142 -6.13 4.06 -6.24
CA ASP A 142 -5.37 4.24 -5.03
C ASP A 142 -3.86 4.16 -5.32
N VAL A 143 -3.02 4.66 -4.41
CA VAL A 143 -1.59 4.80 -4.69
C VAL A 143 -0.74 4.32 -3.50
N PHE A 144 0.22 3.47 -3.78
CA PHE A 144 1.39 3.29 -2.93
C PHE A 144 2.57 3.99 -3.60
N VAL A 145 3.10 5.04 -2.97
CA VAL A 145 4.26 5.79 -3.48
C VAL A 145 5.48 5.55 -2.61
N GLU A 146 6.63 5.30 -3.24
CA GLU A 146 7.90 5.15 -2.51
C GLU A 146 8.35 6.46 -1.85
N LYS A 147 9.23 6.31 -0.86
CA LYS A 147 9.87 7.45 -0.19
C LYS A 147 10.95 8.09 -1.09
N PRO A 148 11.17 9.41 -0.98
CA PRO A 148 10.35 10.41 -0.28
C PRO A 148 9.00 10.61 -0.97
N MET A 149 7.99 11.05 -0.22
CA MET A 149 6.64 11.22 -0.78
C MET A 149 6.63 12.11 -2.02
N THR A 150 7.42 13.18 -1.99
CA THR A 150 7.49 14.18 -3.04
C THR A 150 8.88 14.82 -3.09
N HIS A 151 9.17 15.54 -4.16
CA HIS A 151 10.39 16.32 -4.31
C HIS A 151 10.32 17.69 -3.61
N SER A 152 9.11 18.24 -3.42
CA SER A 152 8.91 19.53 -2.75
C SER A 152 7.67 19.51 -1.82
N ALA A 153 7.64 20.39 -0.82
CA ALA A 153 6.51 20.54 0.10
C ALA A 153 5.22 20.96 -0.62
N TRP A 154 5.33 21.78 -1.66
CA TRP A 154 4.19 22.21 -2.46
C TRP A 154 3.52 21.03 -3.18
N GLU A 155 4.32 20.16 -3.81
CA GLU A 155 3.83 18.93 -4.43
C GLU A 155 3.12 18.02 -3.43
N GLY A 156 3.68 17.88 -2.21
CA GLY A 156 3.05 17.12 -1.14
C GLY A 156 1.67 17.66 -0.78
N ARG A 157 1.51 18.98 -0.73
CA ARG A 157 0.21 19.61 -0.50
C ARG A 157 -0.77 19.27 -1.63
N LYS A 158 -0.32 19.33 -2.89
CA LYS A 158 -1.16 18.98 -4.05
C LYS A 158 -1.55 17.50 -4.08
N MET A 159 -0.71 16.60 -3.61
CA MET A 159 -1.08 15.19 -3.44
C MET A 159 -2.18 15.01 -2.41
N ILE A 160 -2.09 15.68 -1.25
CA ILE A 160 -3.14 15.63 -0.21
C ILE A 160 -4.46 16.16 -0.75
N GLU A 161 -4.44 17.29 -1.46
CA GLU A 161 -5.62 17.88 -2.09
C GLU A 161 -6.24 16.92 -3.12
N ALA A 162 -5.43 16.24 -3.93
CA ALA A 162 -5.91 15.27 -4.91
C ALA A 162 -6.52 14.04 -4.23
N ALA A 163 -5.87 13.48 -3.22
CA ALA A 163 -6.38 12.34 -2.47
C ALA A 163 -7.76 12.65 -1.87
N ALA A 164 -7.91 13.82 -1.23
CA ALA A 164 -9.17 14.27 -0.66
C ALA A 164 -10.25 14.51 -1.73
N LYS A 165 -9.90 15.23 -2.82
CA LYS A 165 -10.84 15.58 -3.90
C LYS A 165 -11.40 14.34 -4.61
N TYR A 166 -10.53 13.38 -4.92
CA TYR A 166 -10.92 12.18 -5.67
C TYR A 166 -11.27 11.00 -4.75
N LYS A 167 -11.24 11.20 -3.41
CA LYS A 167 -11.54 10.17 -2.40
C LYS A 167 -10.70 8.91 -2.61
N ARG A 168 -9.39 9.09 -2.80
CA ARG A 168 -8.42 8.01 -2.99
C ARG A 168 -7.46 7.95 -1.81
N VAL A 169 -6.90 6.75 -1.59
CA VAL A 169 -5.90 6.52 -0.57
C VAL A 169 -4.52 6.66 -1.20
N ILE A 170 -3.65 7.46 -0.57
CA ILE A 170 -2.22 7.50 -0.89
C ILE A 170 -1.45 7.01 0.32
N GLN A 171 -0.77 5.88 0.18
CA GLN A 171 0.13 5.33 1.18
C GLN A 171 1.58 5.59 0.79
N VAL A 172 2.35 6.21 1.68
CA VAL A 172 3.79 6.40 1.47
C VAL A 172 4.58 5.18 1.99
N GLY A 173 5.53 4.70 1.22
CA GLY A 173 6.39 3.56 1.51
C GLY A 173 7.42 3.83 2.60
N MET A 174 6.98 4.00 3.83
CA MET A 174 7.82 4.23 5.02
C MET A 174 8.10 2.92 5.74
N GLN A 175 8.81 2.01 5.10
CA GLN A 175 9.02 0.62 5.55
C GLN A 175 9.57 0.51 6.99
N SER A 176 10.47 1.40 7.38
CA SER A 176 11.07 1.38 8.72
C SER A 176 10.04 1.60 9.84
N ARG A 177 8.96 2.34 9.58
CA ARG A 177 7.89 2.58 10.58
C ARG A 177 7.15 1.30 10.99
N SER A 178 7.21 0.26 10.18
CA SER A 178 6.56 -1.03 10.44
C SER A 178 7.48 -2.05 11.11
N CYS A 179 8.77 -1.72 11.30
CA CYS A 179 9.73 -2.61 11.92
C CYS A 179 9.47 -2.77 13.43
N GLN A 180 9.53 -4.01 13.93
CA GLN A 180 9.26 -4.29 15.33
C GLN A 180 10.21 -3.56 16.27
N TYR A 181 11.50 -3.56 15.97
CA TYR A 181 12.51 -2.86 16.80
C TYR A 181 12.25 -1.36 16.97
N LEU A 182 11.64 -0.69 15.98
CA LEU A 182 11.27 0.73 16.10
C LEU A 182 10.00 0.92 16.95
N ARG A 183 9.09 -0.05 16.93
CA ARG A 183 7.95 -0.06 17.85
C ARG A 183 8.42 -0.26 19.28
N ASP A 184 9.30 -1.21 19.52
CA ASP A 184 9.87 -1.50 20.84
C ASP A 184 10.66 -0.28 21.39
N ALA A 185 11.46 0.38 20.53
CA ALA A 185 12.17 1.60 20.91
C ALA A 185 11.20 2.74 21.28
N ARG A 186 10.15 2.94 20.50
CA ARG A 186 9.10 3.93 20.80
C ARG A 186 8.43 3.62 22.14
N ASP A 187 8.06 2.37 22.36
CA ASP A 187 7.35 1.95 23.57
C ASP A 187 8.27 2.07 24.82
N TYR A 188 9.56 1.79 24.65
CA TYR A 188 10.56 2.04 25.69
C TYR A 188 10.68 3.53 26.03
N ILE A 189 10.76 4.42 25.05
CA ILE A 189 10.80 5.88 25.25
C ILE A 189 9.52 6.35 25.96
N ASN A 190 8.35 5.93 25.47
CA ASN A 190 7.06 6.31 26.01
C ASN A 190 6.81 5.78 27.43
N SER A 191 7.46 4.70 27.82
CA SER A 191 7.37 4.16 29.18
C SER A 191 8.05 5.02 30.25
N GLY A 192 8.77 6.07 29.87
CA GLY A 192 9.56 6.93 30.77
C GLY A 192 10.84 6.29 31.28
N LYS A 193 11.15 5.04 30.95
CA LYS A 193 12.38 4.35 31.40
C LYS A 193 13.67 5.01 30.91
N LEU A 194 13.60 5.74 29.79
CA LEU A 194 14.71 6.51 29.26
C LEU A 194 14.98 7.81 30.06
N GLY A 195 14.01 8.27 30.84
CA GLY A 195 14.00 9.59 31.46
C GLY A 195 13.64 10.69 30.47
N ASP A 196 13.92 11.93 30.84
CA ASP A 196 13.63 13.09 30.01
C ASP A 196 14.61 13.20 28.83
N VAL A 197 14.08 13.34 27.63
CA VAL A 197 14.89 13.47 26.40
C VAL A 197 15.14 14.95 26.11
N TYR A 198 16.35 15.44 26.41
CA TYR A 198 16.74 16.85 26.17
C TYR A 198 17.40 17.06 24.81
N LEU A 199 18.00 16.02 24.22
CA LEU A 199 18.75 16.14 22.98
C LEU A 199 18.64 14.85 22.15
N VAL A 200 18.30 14.99 20.88
CA VAL A 200 18.35 13.90 19.89
C VAL A 200 19.41 14.25 18.83
N ARG A 201 20.39 13.36 18.65
CA ARG A 201 21.37 13.46 17.56
C ARG A 201 21.09 12.39 16.52
N VAL A 202 20.95 12.81 15.26
CA VAL A 202 20.72 11.90 14.13
C VAL A 202 21.95 11.92 13.22
N PHE A 203 22.51 10.74 12.95
CA PHE A 203 23.64 10.58 12.05
C PHE A 203 23.18 9.74 10.85
N ASN A 204 23.34 10.30 9.65
CA ASN A 204 23.14 9.56 8.42
C ASN A 204 24.51 9.20 7.83
N MET A 205 25.03 8.05 8.22
CA MET A 205 26.31 7.57 7.74
C MET A 205 26.09 6.60 6.57
N MET A 206 25.99 7.15 5.37
CA MET A 206 25.97 6.33 4.16
C MET A 206 27.42 6.09 3.68
N GLN A 207 27.99 4.95 4.03
CA GLN A 207 29.19 4.47 3.35
C GLN A 207 28.78 3.97 1.96
N HIS A 208 28.77 4.87 0.99
CA HIS A 208 28.86 4.43 -0.38
C HIS A 208 30.32 4.14 -0.68
N PRO A 209 30.72 2.88 -0.94
CA PRO A 209 32.00 2.65 -1.62
C PRO A 209 31.93 3.53 -2.87
N MET A 210 32.92 4.40 -3.04
CA MET A 210 33.01 5.23 -4.25
C MET A 210 32.97 4.29 -5.45
N ARG A 211 31.80 4.09 -6.02
CA ARG A 211 31.68 3.41 -7.30
C ARG A 211 32.51 4.25 -8.26
N LYS A 212 33.62 3.69 -8.73
CA LYS A 212 34.27 4.26 -9.94
C LYS A 212 33.14 4.46 -10.94
N LYS A 213 32.85 5.71 -11.29
CA LYS A 213 31.88 5.99 -12.37
C LYS A 213 32.35 5.13 -13.55
N PRO A 214 31.53 4.24 -14.10
CA PRO A 214 31.84 3.67 -15.40
C PRO A 214 32.04 4.88 -16.30
N ALA A 215 33.08 4.85 -17.15
CA ALA A 215 33.30 5.87 -18.16
C ALA A 215 31.94 6.15 -18.80
N ALA A 216 31.57 7.43 -18.86
CA ALA A 216 30.24 7.85 -19.29
C ALA A 216 29.98 7.28 -20.68
N GLU A 217 29.30 6.13 -20.71
CA GLU A 217 28.66 5.68 -21.93
C GLU A 217 27.50 6.65 -22.13
N THR A 218 27.72 7.63 -22.99
CA THR A 218 26.70 8.57 -23.42
C THR A 218 25.67 7.78 -24.24
N ALA A 219 24.77 7.11 -23.55
CA ALA A 219 23.61 6.55 -24.21
C ALA A 219 22.86 7.75 -24.86
N PRO A 220 22.52 7.68 -26.16
CA PRO A 220 21.79 8.74 -26.81
C PRO A 220 20.49 8.99 -26.04
N VAL A 221 20.23 10.23 -25.71
CA VAL A 221 18.96 10.67 -25.11
C VAL A 221 17.86 10.28 -26.09
N PRO A 222 16.84 9.50 -25.68
CA PRO A 222 15.74 9.18 -26.58
C PRO A 222 15.09 10.47 -27.07
N SER A 223 15.01 10.65 -28.38
CA SER A 223 14.25 11.74 -28.96
C SER A 223 12.76 11.47 -28.73
N PHE A 224 12.12 12.26 -27.90
CA PHE A 224 10.67 12.21 -27.75
C PHE A 224 10.04 12.87 -28.99
N PRO A 225 9.02 12.24 -29.61
CA PRO A 225 8.25 12.92 -30.62
C PRO A 225 7.57 14.16 -30.01
N PRO A 226 7.45 15.27 -30.75
CA PRO A 226 6.78 16.46 -30.23
C PRO A 226 5.35 16.11 -29.84
N THR A 227 4.96 16.52 -28.65
CA THR A 227 3.56 16.44 -28.19
C THR A 227 2.70 17.33 -29.07
N ARG A 228 1.74 16.76 -29.75
CA ARG A 228 0.62 17.50 -30.37
C ARG A 228 -0.43 17.81 -29.32
#